data_68e4d2f0255ddcc7a6dfe9ed968aca99
#
_entry.id   68e4d2f0255ddcc7a6dfe9ed968aca99
#
_cell.length_a   1.000
_cell.length_b   1.000
_cell.length_c   1.000
_cell.angle_alpha   90.00
_cell.angle_beta   90.00
_cell.angle_gamma   90.00
#
_symmetry.space_group_name_H-M   'P 1'
#
loop_
_entity.id
_entity.type
_entity.pdbx_description
1 polymer ?
#
loop_
_entity_poly.entity_id
_entity_poly.type
_entity_poly.pdbx_seq_one_letter_code
_entity_poly.pdbx_strand_id
1 'polypeptide(L)'
;PDNPLFCIKKMLAGELHCGTWNKLVRKAIYVENNIFFPDGVNMWEDVLTTISLCFHSAKIVYLPKAYYHYVQFNANSYTQRMSEKSLRNQIEAIKRLEIFLYDNDLEELNHELCYMKLTVRLCLLLNSKGEQQKKWSDLYPEANACILTYKEMSGYWRIALKLASWRMLFAFNVMAYGSRWIKICLAKVYA
;
A
#
# COMPACT_ATOMS: atom_id res chain seq x y z
N PRO A 1 -18.55 2.13 -12.05
CA PRO A 1 -17.99 0.80 -12.20
C PRO A 1 -18.58 -0.09 -11.12
N ASP A 2 -19.54 -0.92 -11.52
CA ASP A 2 -20.28 -1.78 -10.59
C ASP A 2 -19.61 -3.16 -10.40
N ASN A 3 -18.44 -3.35 -10.99
CA ASN A 3 -17.70 -4.62 -10.99
C ASN A 3 -16.74 -4.68 -9.78
N PRO A 4 -16.94 -5.62 -8.84
CA PRO A 4 -16.06 -5.82 -7.68
C PRO A 4 -14.61 -6.07 -8.06
N LEU A 5 -14.34 -6.91 -9.06
CA LEU A 5 -12.99 -7.21 -9.53
C LEU A 5 -12.26 -5.96 -10.05
N PHE A 6 -12.97 -5.10 -10.78
CA PHE A 6 -12.43 -3.81 -11.20
C PHE A 6 -12.04 -2.93 -10.00
N CYS A 7 -12.86 -2.91 -8.94
CA CYS A 7 -12.54 -2.16 -7.72
C CYS A 7 -11.31 -2.73 -7.01
N ILE A 8 -11.20 -4.06 -6.89
CA ILE A 8 -10.02 -4.73 -6.31
C ILE A 8 -8.77 -4.36 -7.10
N LYS A 9 -8.82 -4.49 -8.43
CA LYS A 9 -7.73 -4.11 -9.32
C LYS A 9 -7.26 -2.67 -9.08
N LYS A 10 -8.20 -1.72 -9.02
CA LYS A 10 -7.90 -0.31 -8.75
C LYS A 10 -7.33 -0.05 -7.35
N MET A 11 -7.77 -0.82 -6.36
CA MET A 11 -7.23 -0.75 -4.99
C MET A 11 -5.78 -1.25 -4.94
N LEU A 12 -5.49 -2.39 -5.55
CA LEU A 12 -4.14 -2.94 -5.63
C LEU A 12 -3.19 -2.00 -6.40
N ALA A 13 -3.70 -1.35 -7.45
CA ALA A 13 -2.96 -0.35 -8.21
C ALA A 13 -2.73 0.97 -7.45
N GLY A 14 -3.40 1.20 -6.31
CA GLY A 14 -3.33 2.46 -5.56
C GLY A 14 -4.23 3.58 -6.10
N GLU A 15 -5.08 3.29 -7.08
CA GLU A 15 -6.01 4.25 -7.68
C GLU A 15 -7.30 4.45 -6.86
N LEU A 16 -7.67 3.45 -6.04
CA LEU A 16 -8.77 3.52 -5.09
C LEU A 16 -8.28 3.32 -3.66
N HIS A 17 -8.82 4.09 -2.74
CA HIS A 17 -8.46 4.01 -1.34
C HIS A 17 -9.03 2.74 -0.69
N CYS A 18 -8.17 1.97 0.01
CA CYS A 18 -8.56 0.73 0.69
C CYS A 18 -9.16 0.92 2.09
N GLY A 19 -9.17 2.12 2.65
CA GLY A 19 -9.69 2.36 3.99
C GLY A 19 -11.16 1.95 4.13
N THR A 20 -11.51 1.33 5.24
CA THR A 20 -12.90 0.92 5.55
C THR A 20 -13.79 2.10 5.94
N TRP A 21 -13.20 3.18 6.46
CA TRP A 21 -13.89 4.36 6.98
C TRP A 21 -14.69 5.16 5.93
N ASN A 22 -14.36 5.03 4.64
CA ASN A 22 -15.07 5.70 3.55
C ASN A 22 -16.03 4.77 2.79
N LYS A 23 -16.42 3.64 3.39
CA LYS A 23 -17.29 2.65 2.78
C LYS A 23 -18.49 2.32 3.66
N LEU A 24 -19.65 2.20 3.03
CA LEU A 24 -20.85 1.66 3.65
C LEU A 24 -21.06 0.24 3.13
N VAL A 25 -21.00 -0.73 4.02
CA VAL A 25 -21.09 -2.14 3.67
C VAL A 25 -22.26 -2.79 4.38
N ARG A 26 -23.00 -3.66 3.70
CA ARG A 26 -24.07 -4.44 4.33
C ARG A 26 -23.47 -5.42 5.34
N LYS A 27 -24.00 -5.43 6.57
CA LYS A 27 -23.54 -6.34 7.64
C LYS A 27 -23.56 -7.81 7.21
N ALA A 28 -24.54 -8.21 6.40
CA ALA A 28 -24.66 -9.57 5.88
C ALA A 28 -23.38 -10.05 5.18
N ILE A 29 -22.72 -9.20 4.40
CA ILE A 29 -21.46 -9.55 3.70
C ILE A 29 -20.38 -9.99 4.69
N TYR A 30 -20.24 -9.29 5.82
CA TYR A 30 -19.31 -9.68 6.88
C TYR A 30 -19.66 -11.03 7.51
N VAL A 31 -20.94 -11.20 7.88
CA VAL A 31 -21.39 -12.36 8.66
C VAL A 31 -21.44 -13.64 7.82
N GLU A 32 -22.01 -13.57 6.61
CA GLU A 32 -22.20 -14.72 5.73
C GLU A 32 -20.87 -15.24 5.16
N ASN A 33 -19.88 -14.37 5.01
CA ASN A 33 -18.56 -14.75 4.47
C ASN A 33 -17.46 -14.80 5.53
N ASN A 34 -17.80 -14.73 6.83
CA ASN A 34 -16.87 -14.80 7.95
C ASN A 34 -15.70 -13.80 7.80
N ILE A 35 -15.99 -12.57 7.35
CA ILE A 35 -14.98 -11.53 7.15
C ILE A 35 -14.76 -10.78 8.45
N PHE A 36 -13.53 -10.81 8.95
CA PHE A 36 -13.08 -10.10 10.15
C PHE A 36 -11.83 -9.29 9.84
N PHE A 37 -11.55 -8.29 10.67
CA PHE A 37 -10.24 -7.66 10.65
C PHE A 37 -9.18 -8.68 11.10
N PRO A 38 -8.06 -8.81 10.36
CA PRO A 38 -7.09 -9.86 10.64
C PRO A 38 -6.35 -9.61 11.94
N ASP A 39 -6.38 -10.58 12.85
CA ASP A 39 -5.63 -10.52 14.10
C ASP A 39 -4.13 -10.42 13.85
N GLY A 40 -3.46 -9.58 14.68
CA GLY A 40 -2.01 -9.38 14.64
C GLY A 40 -1.49 -8.49 13.51
N VAL A 41 -2.33 -8.03 12.59
CA VAL A 41 -1.99 -7.07 11.53
C VAL A 41 -2.64 -5.73 11.88
N ASN A 42 -1.84 -4.78 12.36
CA ASN A 42 -2.31 -3.43 12.76
C ASN A 42 -1.92 -2.34 11.74
N MET A 43 -1.45 -2.74 10.56
CA MET A 43 -1.16 -1.87 9.44
C MET A 43 -1.51 -2.62 8.16
N TRP A 44 -2.37 -2.03 7.33
CA TRP A 44 -2.97 -2.62 6.15
C TRP A 44 -4.02 -3.74 6.45
N GLU A 45 -4.51 -3.82 7.68
CA GLU A 45 -5.67 -4.65 8.05
C GLU A 45 -6.92 -4.25 7.27
N ASP A 46 -7.07 -2.95 7.02
CA ASP A 46 -8.16 -2.38 6.21
C ASP A 46 -8.07 -2.78 4.74
N VAL A 47 -6.85 -2.91 4.19
CA VAL A 47 -6.64 -3.39 2.82
C VAL A 47 -7.18 -4.81 2.66
N LEU A 48 -6.76 -5.73 3.55
CA LEU A 48 -7.18 -7.12 3.54
C LEU A 48 -8.70 -7.23 3.66
N THR A 49 -9.27 -6.56 4.66
CA THR A 49 -10.71 -6.57 4.91
C THR A 49 -11.49 -5.99 3.73
N THR A 50 -11.06 -4.85 3.19
CA THR A 50 -11.78 -4.18 2.08
C THR A 50 -11.74 -4.99 0.79
N ILE A 51 -10.60 -5.60 0.46
CA ILE A 51 -10.49 -6.45 -0.73
C ILE A 51 -11.42 -7.66 -0.59
N SER A 52 -11.45 -8.32 0.57
CA SER A 52 -12.36 -9.42 0.83
C SER A 52 -13.83 -9.00 0.74
N LEU A 53 -14.20 -7.84 1.31
CA LEU A 53 -15.56 -7.30 1.20
C LEU A 53 -15.95 -7.01 -0.25
N CYS A 54 -15.05 -6.45 -1.03
CA CYS A 54 -15.29 -6.20 -2.45
C CYS A 54 -15.50 -7.50 -3.21
N PHE A 55 -14.67 -8.52 -2.96
CA PHE A 55 -14.76 -9.82 -3.63
C PHE A 55 -16.12 -10.48 -3.40
N HIS A 56 -16.64 -10.46 -2.17
CA HIS A 56 -17.94 -11.04 -1.82
C HIS A 56 -19.13 -10.11 -2.10
N SER A 57 -18.92 -8.93 -2.67
CA SER A 57 -19.99 -8.00 -3.00
C SER A 57 -20.56 -8.28 -4.40
N ALA A 58 -21.86 -8.44 -4.53
CA ALA A 58 -22.52 -8.56 -5.83
C ALA A 58 -22.49 -7.25 -6.63
N LYS A 59 -22.46 -6.10 -5.94
CA LYS A 59 -22.48 -4.77 -6.55
C LYS A 59 -21.79 -3.75 -5.66
N ILE A 60 -20.98 -2.86 -6.27
CA ILE A 60 -20.34 -1.72 -5.62
C ILE A 60 -20.80 -0.45 -6.31
N VAL A 61 -21.25 0.55 -5.53
CA VAL A 61 -21.75 1.82 -6.04
C VAL A 61 -20.90 2.97 -5.51
N TYR A 62 -20.50 3.86 -6.39
CA TYR A 62 -19.83 5.11 -6.03
C TYR A 62 -20.85 6.16 -5.61
N LEU A 63 -20.64 6.79 -4.45
CA LEU A 63 -21.42 7.92 -3.98
C LEU A 63 -20.60 9.21 -4.13
N PRO A 64 -20.99 10.16 -5.02
CA PRO A 64 -20.22 11.36 -5.31
C PRO A 64 -20.45 12.46 -4.27
N LYS A 65 -20.44 12.12 -2.98
CA LYS A 65 -20.60 13.04 -1.85
C LYS A 65 -19.64 12.69 -0.73
N ALA A 66 -19.09 13.69 -0.08
CA ALA A 66 -18.24 13.54 1.09
C ALA A 66 -19.08 13.45 2.35
N TYR A 67 -19.16 12.25 2.95
CA TYR A 67 -19.89 11.98 4.20
C TYR A 67 -18.99 11.83 5.41
N TYR A 68 -17.68 11.79 5.22
CA TYR A 68 -16.72 11.53 6.28
C TYR A 68 -15.61 12.56 6.26
N HIS A 69 -15.31 13.15 7.42
CA HIS A 69 -14.18 14.06 7.63
C HIS A 69 -13.00 13.29 8.20
N TYR A 70 -11.97 13.06 7.38
CA TYR A 70 -10.74 12.42 7.80
C TYR A 70 -9.76 13.44 8.36
N VAL A 71 -9.60 13.46 9.70
CA VAL A 71 -8.69 14.36 10.39
C VAL A 71 -7.26 13.88 10.30
N GLN A 72 -6.40 14.60 9.57
CA GLN A 72 -5.01 14.22 9.33
C GLN A 72 -4.00 14.82 10.33
N PHE A 73 -4.42 15.79 11.13
CA PHE A 73 -3.54 16.55 12.03
C PHE A 73 -3.34 15.90 13.42
N ASN A 74 -3.30 14.58 13.48
CA ASN A 74 -3.05 13.86 14.71
C ASN A 74 -1.60 13.39 14.77
N ALA A 75 -0.74 14.11 15.53
CA ALA A 75 0.68 13.75 15.71
C ALA A 75 0.87 12.35 16.33
N ASN A 76 -0.14 11.80 17.00
CA ASN A 76 -0.13 10.47 17.59
C ASN A 76 -0.73 9.39 16.67
N SER A 77 -1.06 9.73 15.43
CA SER A 77 -1.58 8.77 14.47
C SER A 77 -0.58 7.63 14.24
N TYR A 78 -1.08 6.41 14.22
CA TYR A 78 -0.31 5.19 13.97
C TYR A 78 0.42 5.23 12.62
N THR A 79 -0.19 5.87 11.63
CA THR A 79 0.37 6.03 10.28
C THR A 79 1.53 7.05 10.21
N GLN A 80 1.62 7.95 11.19
CA GLN A 80 2.70 8.96 11.25
C GLN A 80 4.00 8.43 11.88
N ARG A 81 3.92 7.36 12.67
CA ARG A 81 5.07 6.74 13.35
C ARG A 81 5.29 5.32 12.83
N MET A 82 6.01 5.22 11.71
CA MET A 82 6.38 3.92 11.15
C MET A 82 7.34 3.20 12.10
N SER A 83 6.83 2.22 12.83
CA SER A 83 7.61 1.31 13.67
C SER A 83 8.07 0.09 12.87
N GLU A 84 9.09 -0.61 13.37
CA GLU A 84 9.49 -1.89 12.79
C GLU A 84 8.32 -2.90 12.74
N LYS A 85 7.46 -2.88 13.77
CA LYS A 85 6.24 -3.68 13.82
C LYS A 85 5.28 -3.31 12.68
N SER A 86 5.08 -2.01 12.41
CA SER A 86 4.23 -1.55 11.31
C SER A 86 4.74 -2.03 9.94
N LEU A 87 6.06 -1.98 9.75
CA LEU A 87 6.69 -2.46 8.51
C LEU A 87 6.54 -3.98 8.32
N ARG A 88 6.71 -4.76 9.39
CA ARG A 88 6.47 -6.20 9.38
C ARG A 88 5.01 -6.54 9.09
N ASN A 89 4.06 -5.76 9.61
CA ASN A 89 2.64 -5.94 9.34
C ASN A 89 2.31 -5.72 7.86
N GLN A 90 2.95 -4.77 7.19
CA GLN A 90 2.77 -4.59 5.74
C GLN A 90 3.27 -5.79 4.93
N ILE A 91 4.41 -6.38 5.31
CA ILE A 91 4.91 -7.62 4.67
C ILE A 91 3.93 -8.77 4.88
N GLU A 92 3.40 -8.92 6.10
CA GLU A 92 2.40 -9.93 6.41
C GLU A 92 1.09 -9.72 5.64
N ALA A 93 0.66 -8.46 5.47
CA ALA A 93 -0.51 -8.12 4.67
C ALA A 93 -0.32 -8.52 3.19
N ILE A 94 0.86 -8.24 2.59
CA ILE A 94 1.16 -8.68 1.22
C ILE A 94 1.09 -10.20 1.11
N LYS A 95 1.69 -10.93 2.05
CA LYS A 95 1.65 -12.40 2.05
C LYS A 95 0.21 -12.93 2.11
N ARG A 96 -0.63 -12.35 2.95
CA ARG A 96 -2.05 -12.74 3.03
C ARG A 96 -2.82 -12.38 1.77
N LEU A 97 -2.49 -11.27 1.11
CA LEU A 97 -3.06 -10.92 -0.19
C LEU A 97 -2.66 -11.92 -1.28
N GLU A 98 -1.40 -12.36 -1.32
CA GLU A 98 -0.96 -13.41 -2.25
C GLU A 98 -1.76 -14.69 -2.07
N ILE A 99 -1.91 -15.14 -0.83
CA ILE A 99 -2.71 -16.32 -0.51
C ILE A 99 -4.18 -16.10 -0.92
N PHE A 100 -4.77 -14.95 -0.57
CA PHE A 100 -6.14 -14.63 -0.93
C PHE A 100 -6.37 -14.62 -2.45
N LEU A 101 -5.47 -14.04 -3.24
CA LEU A 101 -5.58 -14.02 -4.69
C LEU A 101 -5.47 -15.44 -5.27
N TYR A 102 -4.55 -16.25 -4.76
CA TYR A 102 -4.38 -17.64 -5.17
C TYR A 102 -5.62 -18.49 -4.84
N ASP A 103 -6.11 -18.44 -3.61
CA ASP A 103 -7.24 -19.23 -3.13
C ASP A 103 -8.57 -18.90 -3.83
N ASN A 104 -8.65 -17.74 -4.50
CA ASN A 104 -9.84 -17.27 -5.20
C ASN A 104 -9.67 -17.15 -6.72
N ASP A 105 -8.65 -17.81 -7.31
CA ASP A 105 -8.37 -17.81 -8.75
C ASP A 105 -8.24 -16.38 -9.35
N LEU A 106 -7.56 -15.47 -8.61
CA LEU A 106 -7.37 -14.07 -8.97
C LEU A 106 -5.91 -13.72 -9.31
N GLU A 107 -5.09 -14.69 -9.70
CA GLU A 107 -3.66 -14.49 -10.01
C GLU A 107 -3.44 -13.50 -11.17
N GLU A 108 -4.44 -13.25 -11.98
CA GLU A 108 -4.41 -12.20 -13.00
C GLU A 108 -4.14 -10.79 -12.42
N LEU A 109 -4.42 -10.60 -11.12
CA LEU A 109 -4.16 -9.37 -10.37
C LEU A 109 -2.75 -9.27 -9.77
N ASN A 110 -1.90 -10.28 -9.99
CA ASN A 110 -0.52 -10.27 -9.48
C ASN A 110 0.30 -9.09 -10.01
N HIS A 111 -0.04 -8.58 -11.20
CA HIS A 111 0.60 -7.38 -11.73
C HIS A 111 0.30 -6.15 -10.86
N GLU A 112 -0.94 -5.95 -10.46
CA GLU A 112 -1.35 -4.85 -9.58
C GLU A 112 -0.84 -5.05 -8.15
N LEU A 113 -0.79 -6.29 -7.67
CA LEU A 113 -0.19 -6.62 -6.38
C LEU A 113 1.31 -6.25 -6.35
N CYS A 114 2.03 -6.33 -7.48
CA CYS A 114 3.40 -5.85 -7.57
C CYS A 114 3.53 -4.37 -7.20
N TYR A 115 2.53 -3.54 -7.46
CA TYR A 115 2.56 -2.13 -7.07
C TYR A 115 2.50 -1.94 -5.55
N MET A 116 1.69 -2.75 -4.86
CA MET A 116 1.68 -2.76 -3.39
C MET A 116 3.02 -3.26 -2.82
N LYS A 117 3.61 -4.31 -3.41
CA LYS A 117 4.94 -4.81 -3.05
C LYS A 117 6.01 -3.72 -3.19
N LEU A 118 5.97 -2.94 -4.27
CA LEU A 118 6.88 -1.80 -4.48
C LEU A 118 6.69 -0.71 -3.43
N THR A 119 5.46 -0.43 -3.03
CA THR A 119 5.15 0.54 -1.97
C THR A 119 5.71 0.09 -0.62
N VAL A 120 5.52 -1.17 -0.24
CA VAL A 120 6.10 -1.74 0.99
C VAL A 120 7.63 -1.67 0.93
N ARG A 121 8.24 -2.10 -0.18
CA ARG A 121 9.69 -2.06 -0.36
C ARG A 121 10.24 -0.64 -0.22
N LEU A 122 9.59 0.35 -0.82
CA LEU A 122 9.98 1.75 -0.68
C LEU A 122 9.91 2.21 0.78
N CYS A 123 8.81 1.89 1.49
CA CYS A 123 8.68 2.21 2.90
C CYS A 123 9.79 1.60 3.76
N LEU A 124 10.13 0.33 3.51
CA LEU A 124 11.21 -0.37 4.20
C LEU A 124 12.58 0.26 3.94
N LEU A 125 12.89 0.58 2.68
CA LEU A 125 14.14 1.22 2.28
C LEU A 125 14.32 2.61 2.91
N LEU A 126 13.23 3.38 2.99
CA LEU A 126 13.25 4.73 3.58
C LEU A 126 13.40 4.73 5.11
N ASN A 127 13.05 3.62 5.78
CA ASN A 127 13.07 3.49 7.24
C ASN A 127 14.19 2.56 7.74
N SER A 128 15.15 2.18 6.88
CA SER A 128 16.27 1.31 7.22
C SER A 128 17.61 1.88 6.71
N LYS A 129 18.71 1.31 7.18
CA LYS A 129 20.08 1.68 6.78
C LYS A 129 20.98 0.43 6.78
N GLY A 130 22.14 0.54 6.13
CA GLY A 130 23.18 -0.48 6.17
C GLY A 130 22.71 -1.84 5.66
N GLU A 131 23.06 -2.92 6.36
CA GLU A 131 22.73 -4.29 5.97
C GLU A 131 21.22 -4.55 5.87
N GLN A 132 20.43 -3.93 6.74
CA GLN A 132 18.98 -4.07 6.68
C GLN A 132 18.41 -3.44 5.39
N GLN A 133 18.94 -2.31 4.96
CA GLN A 133 18.53 -1.68 3.69
C GLN A 133 18.92 -2.55 2.48
N LYS A 134 20.09 -3.19 2.52
CA LYS A 134 20.49 -4.16 1.48
C LYS A 134 19.48 -5.32 1.40
N LYS A 135 19.09 -5.89 2.53
CA LYS A 135 18.08 -6.95 2.58
C LYS A 135 16.77 -6.49 1.92
N TRP A 136 16.31 -5.27 2.18
CA TRP A 136 15.06 -4.76 1.63
C TRP A 136 15.16 -4.40 0.15
N SER A 137 16.35 -4.12 -0.38
CA SER A 137 16.52 -3.89 -1.82
C SER A 137 16.23 -5.16 -2.65
N ASP A 138 16.42 -6.33 -2.06
CA ASP A 138 16.19 -7.63 -2.68
C ASP A 138 14.77 -8.19 -2.39
N LEU A 139 13.94 -7.48 -1.62
CA LEU A 139 12.58 -7.91 -1.31
C LEU A 139 11.69 -7.77 -2.55
N TYR A 140 10.92 -8.81 -2.86
CA TYR A 140 10.01 -8.86 -4.01
C TYR A 140 10.71 -8.56 -5.36
N PRO A 141 11.71 -9.37 -5.77
CA PRO A 141 12.47 -9.12 -6.99
C PRO A 141 11.61 -9.18 -8.25
N GLU A 142 10.52 -9.96 -8.24
CA GLU A 142 9.54 -10.04 -9.31
C GLU A 142 8.85 -8.71 -9.60
N ALA A 143 8.68 -7.87 -8.58
CA ALA A 143 8.07 -6.56 -8.73
C ALA A 143 8.97 -5.54 -9.47
N ASN A 144 10.25 -5.86 -9.72
CA ASN A 144 11.16 -4.96 -10.46
C ASN A 144 10.69 -4.67 -11.89
N ALA A 145 9.97 -5.60 -12.52
CA ALA A 145 9.38 -5.42 -13.83
C ALA A 145 8.31 -4.31 -13.85
N CYS A 146 7.64 -4.10 -12.71
CA CYS A 146 6.53 -3.16 -12.59
C CYS A 146 6.95 -1.75 -12.14
N ILE A 147 8.23 -1.51 -11.82
CA ILE A 147 8.68 -0.21 -11.28
C ILE A 147 8.33 0.95 -12.23
N LEU A 148 8.57 0.81 -13.52
CA LEU A 148 8.35 1.89 -14.48
C LEU A 148 6.88 2.05 -14.89
N THR A 149 6.08 1.01 -14.75
CA THR A 149 4.65 1.00 -15.10
C THR A 149 3.73 1.48 -13.98
N TYR A 150 4.24 1.58 -12.74
CA TYR A 150 3.46 2.03 -11.58
C TYR A 150 3.19 3.55 -11.65
N LYS A 151 2.07 3.93 -12.24
CA LYS A 151 1.72 5.33 -12.53
C LYS A 151 1.41 6.15 -11.27
N GLU A 152 0.80 5.52 -10.25
CA GLU A 152 0.44 6.18 -8.99
C GLU A 152 1.68 6.51 -8.14
N MET A 153 2.80 5.88 -8.40
CA MET A 153 4.08 6.28 -7.81
C MET A 153 4.75 7.35 -8.68
N SER A 154 5.16 8.46 -8.06
CA SER A 154 5.87 9.52 -8.79
C SER A 154 7.12 9.00 -9.50
N GLY A 155 7.46 9.60 -10.65
CA GLY A 155 8.65 9.24 -11.42
C GLY A 155 9.94 9.28 -10.59
N TYR A 156 10.03 10.24 -9.66
CA TYR A 156 11.13 10.34 -8.71
C TYR A 156 11.34 9.05 -7.90
N TRP A 157 10.28 8.52 -7.29
CA TRP A 157 10.36 7.30 -6.48
C TRP A 157 10.53 6.04 -7.33
N ARG A 158 10.00 6.03 -8.56
CA ARG A 158 10.28 4.93 -9.50
C ARG A 158 11.76 4.85 -9.86
N ILE A 159 12.41 5.99 -10.14
CA ILE A 159 13.87 6.03 -10.38
C ILE A 159 14.62 5.58 -9.12
N ALA A 160 14.26 6.09 -7.94
CA ALA A 160 14.91 5.68 -6.69
C ALA A 160 14.80 4.16 -6.44
N LEU A 161 13.62 3.56 -6.64
CA LEU A 161 13.43 2.11 -6.52
C LEU A 161 14.24 1.34 -7.57
N LYS A 162 14.38 1.87 -8.80
CA LYS A 162 15.21 1.26 -9.83
C LYS A 162 16.67 1.24 -9.43
N LEU A 163 17.19 2.34 -8.87
CA LEU A 163 18.54 2.40 -8.32
C LEU A 163 18.72 1.40 -7.18
N ALA A 164 17.76 1.31 -6.26
CA ALA A 164 17.80 0.34 -5.17
C ALA A 164 17.79 -1.11 -5.71
N SER A 165 17.01 -1.42 -6.75
CA SER A 165 16.98 -2.76 -7.37
C SER A 165 18.30 -3.15 -8.03
N TRP A 166 19.14 -2.19 -8.39
CA TRP A 166 20.51 -2.38 -8.87
C TRP A 166 21.55 -2.32 -7.73
N ARG A 167 21.09 -2.33 -6.47
CA ARG A 167 21.93 -2.20 -5.26
C ARG A 167 22.74 -0.90 -5.20
N MET A 168 22.36 0.12 -5.97
CA MET A 168 22.95 1.46 -5.93
C MET A 168 22.39 2.26 -4.73
N LEU A 169 22.53 1.71 -3.51
CA LEU A 169 21.90 2.25 -2.30
C LEU A 169 22.44 3.64 -1.92
N PHE A 170 23.68 3.96 -2.28
CA PHE A 170 24.19 5.32 -2.08
C PHE A 170 23.37 6.33 -2.89
N ALA A 171 23.14 6.07 -4.18
CA ALA A 171 22.35 6.96 -5.04
C ALA A 171 20.88 7.03 -4.59
N PHE A 172 20.29 5.89 -4.19
CA PHE A 172 18.97 5.86 -3.56
C PHE A 172 18.90 6.79 -2.33
N ASN A 173 19.89 6.71 -1.43
CA ASN A 173 19.93 7.51 -0.21
C ASN A 173 20.10 9.00 -0.51
N VAL A 174 20.91 9.39 -1.48
CA VAL A 174 21.03 10.79 -1.92
C VAL A 174 19.66 11.33 -2.36
N MET A 175 18.91 10.56 -3.15
CA MET A 175 17.54 10.94 -3.53
C MET A 175 16.62 11.00 -2.30
N ALA A 176 16.62 9.99 -1.44
CA ALA A 176 15.78 9.94 -0.24
C ALA A 176 16.01 11.13 0.70
N TYR A 177 17.26 11.52 0.92
CA TYR A 177 17.61 12.69 1.72
C TYR A 177 17.21 14.00 1.02
N GLY A 178 17.46 14.14 -0.28
CA GLY A 178 17.06 15.29 -1.07
C GLY A 178 15.56 15.59 -0.98
N SER A 179 14.72 14.57 -1.05
CA SER A 179 13.26 14.72 -0.93
C SER A 179 12.83 15.21 0.47
N ARG A 180 13.52 14.80 1.54
CA ARG A 180 13.27 15.29 2.91
C ARG A 180 13.64 16.76 3.06
N TRP A 181 14.78 17.17 2.52
CA TRP A 181 15.22 18.56 2.52
C TRP A 181 14.25 19.49 1.79
N ILE A 182 13.77 19.08 0.61
CA ILE A 182 12.80 19.85 -0.17
C ILE A 182 11.50 20.05 0.65
N LYS A 183 10.98 19.01 1.31
CA LYS A 183 9.78 19.13 2.16
C LYS A 183 9.98 20.09 3.33
N ILE A 184 11.16 20.07 3.99
CA ILE A 184 11.47 20.96 5.10
C ILE A 184 11.59 22.42 4.60
N CYS A 185 12.22 22.65 3.46
CA CYS A 185 12.33 24.00 2.88
C CYS A 185 10.97 24.56 2.47
N LEU A 186 10.13 23.75 1.83
CA LEU A 186 8.77 24.16 1.45
C LEU A 186 7.89 24.45 2.69
N ALA A 187 7.96 23.62 3.73
CA ALA A 187 7.22 23.87 4.97
C ALA A 187 7.61 25.19 5.65
N LYS A 188 8.89 25.63 5.52
CA LYS A 188 9.37 26.92 6.05
C LYS A 188 8.96 28.13 5.21
N VAL A 189 8.64 27.94 3.93
CA VAL A 189 8.20 29.01 3.02
C VAL A 189 6.70 29.29 3.18
N TYR A 190 5.93 28.29 3.62
CA TYR A 190 4.47 28.38 3.79
C TYR A 190 4.04 28.48 5.27
N ALA A 191 4.96 28.58 6.22
CA ALA A 191 4.71 28.88 7.64
C ALA A 191 4.94 30.36 7.92
#